data_0699366061027f11be64ffa4aa638815
#
_entry.id   0699366061027f11be64ffa4aa638815
#
_cell.length_a   1.000
_cell.length_b   1.000
_cell.length_c   1.000
_cell.angle_alpha   90.00
_cell.angle_beta   90.00
_cell.angle_gamma   90.00
#
_symmetry.space_group_name_H-M   'P 1'
#
loop_
_entity.id
_entity.type
_entity.pdbx_description
1 polymer ?
#
loop_
_entity_poly.entity_id
_entity_poly.type
_entity_poly.pdbx_seq_one_letter_code
_entity_poly.pdbx_strand_id
1 'polypeptide(L)'
;SLHRKALIQRARQSVLLGTGGEASLEPWITRSWQRCLAAGLHPGQKVVFNPISGQALHQLADESHALVQAARPVLDQLTRAIAGMRYFAMLTNARGVVIDVQGAVDRHDPRSQLIGRVGVDLSEAAVGTTAIGAALTELTPVWLHRGEHFCDDNSAYSCAGAPLFDPEGRCMGMLDLTGVDVPERPELRHLVARSARAIEDALLLSRPHDWLMRLNWPGGALGGESDGLVTLDDDGQVLGTNTTARQLLPLPLRSPGGALHSADVFAMPWAMLRDAACQQRSAAMPVPLWSGLRLQALVQPAAAVQGRVRASPAAPLRQTETALIRQAVQDARGNVAEAARVLGISRATVYRKLGQPAGKF
;
A
#
# COMPACT_ATOMS: atom_id res chain seq x y z
N SER A 1 28.40 -1.75 0.15
CA SER A 1 29.76 -1.41 0.65
C SER A 1 30.49 -2.67 1.11
N LEU A 2 31.84 -2.67 1.12
CA LEU A 2 32.66 -3.81 1.60
C LEU A 2 32.31 -4.19 3.05
N HIS A 3 32.03 -3.20 3.88
CA HIS A 3 31.63 -3.41 5.28
C HIS A 3 30.32 -4.23 5.40
N ARG A 4 29.28 -3.90 4.59
CA ARG A 4 28.01 -4.66 4.60
C ARG A 4 28.22 -6.12 4.16
N LYS A 5 29.03 -6.36 3.12
CA LYS A 5 29.35 -7.73 2.71
C LYS A 5 29.99 -8.54 3.83
N ALA A 6 30.94 -7.95 4.55
CA ALA A 6 31.59 -8.61 5.68
C ALA A 6 30.61 -8.90 6.84
N LEU A 7 29.66 -8.01 7.10
CA LEU A 7 28.59 -8.23 8.08
C LEU A 7 27.67 -9.39 7.67
N ILE A 8 27.23 -9.41 6.42
CA ILE A 8 26.39 -10.48 5.87
C ILE A 8 27.11 -11.83 5.99
N GLN A 9 28.40 -11.91 5.60
CA GLN A 9 29.17 -13.15 5.68
C GLN A 9 29.31 -13.65 7.12
N ARG A 10 29.61 -12.77 8.09
CA ARG A 10 29.67 -13.13 9.50
C ARG A 10 28.33 -13.63 10.03
N ALA A 11 27.24 -12.93 9.72
CA ALA A 11 25.91 -13.35 10.10
C ALA A 11 25.54 -14.73 9.52
N ARG A 12 25.85 -14.96 8.23
CA ARG A 12 25.67 -16.28 7.60
C ARG A 12 26.43 -17.39 8.30
N GLN A 13 27.72 -17.17 8.59
CA GLN A 13 28.53 -18.15 9.31
C GLN A 13 27.96 -18.44 10.71
N SER A 14 27.53 -17.41 11.44
CA SER A 14 26.91 -17.58 12.76
C SER A 14 25.62 -18.42 12.67
N VAL A 15 24.76 -18.18 11.69
CA VAL A 15 23.52 -18.95 11.49
C VAL A 15 23.83 -20.39 11.06
N LEU A 16 24.78 -20.61 10.15
CA LEU A 16 25.17 -21.94 9.67
C LEU A 16 25.83 -22.79 10.75
N LEU A 17 26.59 -22.17 11.65
CA LEU A 17 27.30 -22.85 12.76
C LEU A 17 26.45 -22.94 14.02
N GLY A 18 25.27 -22.31 14.09
CA GLY A 18 24.42 -22.28 15.26
C GLY A 18 25.02 -21.52 16.45
N THR A 19 26.02 -20.62 16.23
CA THR A 19 26.78 -19.97 17.30
C THR A 19 26.12 -18.75 17.92
N GLY A 20 24.93 -18.34 17.47
CA GLY A 20 24.12 -17.32 18.15
C GLY A 20 24.79 -15.93 18.31
N GLY A 21 25.67 -15.53 17.39
CA GLY A 21 26.33 -14.22 17.47
C GLY A 21 25.38 -13.07 17.16
N GLU A 22 25.61 -11.88 17.75
CA GLU A 22 24.92 -10.63 17.42
C GLU A 22 25.11 -10.31 15.93
N ALA A 23 24.10 -10.67 15.12
CA ALA A 23 24.10 -10.28 13.73
C ALA A 23 23.61 -8.83 13.63
N SER A 24 24.44 -7.97 13.06
CA SER A 24 24.13 -6.57 12.73
C SER A 24 23.14 -6.43 11.54
N LEU A 25 22.38 -7.50 11.25
CA LEU A 25 21.33 -7.55 10.24
C LEU A 25 19.95 -7.39 10.89
N GLU A 26 18.97 -7.02 10.10
CA GLU A 26 17.57 -7.00 10.57
C GLU A 26 17.19 -8.41 11.10
N PRO A 27 16.58 -8.52 12.30
CA PRO A 27 16.35 -9.83 12.95
C PRO A 27 15.52 -10.81 12.10
N TRP A 28 14.64 -10.31 11.24
CA TRP A 28 13.83 -11.15 10.37
C TRP A 28 14.67 -11.89 9.30
N ILE A 29 15.79 -11.31 8.85
CA ILE A 29 16.68 -11.95 7.87
C ILE A 29 17.28 -13.24 8.48
N THR A 30 17.78 -13.16 9.69
CA THR A 30 18.37 -14.33 10.39
C THR A 30 17.30 -15.37 10.69
N ARG A 31 16.07 -14.96 11.08
CA ARG A 31 14.95 -15.90 11.24
C ARG A 31 14.59 -16.59 9.93
N SER A 32 14.54 -15.86 8.82
CA SER A 32 14.28 -16.44 7.50
C SER A 32 15.36 -17.46 7.09
N TRP A 33 16.64 -17.13 7.30
CA TRP A 33 17.72 -18.07 7.04
C TRP A 33 17.62 -19.34 7.89
N GLN A 34 17.25 -19.22 9.17
CA GLN A 34 17.02 -20.37 10.05
C GLN A 34 15.87 -21.25 9.55
N ARG A 35 14.76 -20.64 9.07
CA ARG A 35 13.65 -21.38 8.46
C ARG A 35 14.09 -22.12 7.20
N CYS A 36 14.89 -21.47 6.35
CA CYS A 36 15.44 -22.10 5.15
C CYS A 36 16.29 -23.33 5.50
N LEU A 37 17.20 -23.22 6.48
CA LEU A 37 18.00 -24.35 6.95
C LEU A 37 17.13 -25.47 7.54
N ALA A 38 16.14 -25.13 8.35
CA ALA A 38 15.21 -26.12 8.93
C ALA A 38 14.38 -26.84 7.85
N ALA A 39 14.11 -26.17 6.72
CA ALA A 39 13.47 -26.76 5.55
C ALA A 39 14.43 -27.58 4.65
N GLY A 40 15.70 -27.72 5.03
CA GLY A 40 16.70 -28.47 4.29
C GLY A 40 17.32 -27.74 3.10
N LEU A 41 17.09 -26.42 2.97
CA LEU A 41 17.71 -25.62 1.92
C LEU A 41 19.18 -25.33 2.27
N HIS A 42 20.03 -25.17 1.23
CA HIS A 42 21.44 -24.83 1.38
C HIS A 42 21.80 -23.58 0.56
N PRO A 43 22.68 -22.70 1.07
CA PRO A 43 23.04 -21.46 0.37
C PRO A 43 23.56 -21.68 -1.06
N GLY A 44 24.36 -22.71 -1.27
CA GLY A 44 24.95 -23.03 -2.59
C GLY A 44 24.05 -23.86 -3.50
N GLN A 45 22.80 -24.13 -3.14
CA GLN A 45 21.90 -24.88 -4.03
C GLN A 45 21.47 -24.03 -5.22
N LYS A 46 21.24 -24.70 -6.35
CA LYS A 46 20.69 -24.06 -7.53
C LYS A 46 19.20 -23.74 -7.31
N VAL A 47 18.81 -22.48 -7.54
CA VAL A 47 17.43 -22.05 -7.46
C VAL A 47 16.76 -22.23 -8.84
N VAL A 48 15.60 -22.87 -8.84
CA VAL A 48 14.81 -23.04 -10.05
C VAL A 48 13.47 -22.35 -9.89
N PHE A 49 13.17 -21.40 -10.76
CA PHE A 49 11.91 -20.67 -10.78
C PHE A 49 10.87 -21.44 -11.61
N ASN A 50 10.20 -22.40 -10.98
CA ASN A 50 9.20 -23.24 -11.65
C ASN A 50 7.83 -22.55 -11.64
N PRO A 51 7.16 -22.43 -12.81
CA PRO A 51 5.76 -22.04 -12.86
C PRO A 51 4.87 -23.21 -12.39
N ILE A 52 3.74 -22.88 -11.79
CA ILE A 52 2.67 -23.84 -11.47
C ILE A 52 2.09 -24.44 -12.77
N SER A 53 1.32 -25.55 -12.65
CA SER A 53 0.67 -26.17 -13.80
C SER A 53 -0.33 -25.24 -14.48
N GLY A 54 -0.61 -25.47 -15.77
CA GLY A 54 -1.55 -24.65 -16.53
C GLY A 54 -2.97 -24.60 -15.92
N GLN A 55 -3.46 -25.73 -15.38
CA GLN A 55 -4.76 -25.77 -14.70
C GLN A 55 -4.75 -24.93 -13.41
N ALA A 56 -3.68 -25.02 -12.61
CA ALA A 56 -3.52 -24.19 -11.40
C ALA A 56 -3.38 -22.70 -11.75
N LEU A 57 -2.81 -22.37 -12.91
CA LEU A 57 -2.68 -21.01 -13.39
C LEU A 57 -4.04 -20.39 -13.73
N HIS A 58 -4.95 -21.12 -14.37
CA HIS A 58 -6.32 -20.64 -14.64
C HIS A 58 -7.09 -20.38 -13.34
N GLN A 59 -7.05 -21.33 -12.41
CA GLN A 59 -7.69 -21.15 -11.10
C GLN A 59 -7.10 -19.96 -10.35
N LEU A 60 -5.77 -19.79 -10.38
CA LEU A 60 -5.09 -18.65 -9.77
C LEU A 60 -5.57 -17.33 -10.36
N ALA A 61 -5.75 -17.25 -11.68
CA ALA A 61 -6.22 -16.05 -12.36
C ALA A 61 -7.65 -15.65 -11.90
N ASP A 62 -8.55 -16.64 -11.78
CA ASP A 62 -9.93 -16.42 -11.33
C ASP A 62 -9.95 -15.96 -9.85
N GLU A 63 -9.24 -16.65 -8.97
CA GLU A 63 -9.14 -16.30 -7.55
C GLU A 63 -8.52 -14.92 -7.30
N SER A 64 -7.59 -14.50 -8.18
CA SER A 64 -6.83 -13.26 -8.02
C SER A 64 -7.43 -12.07 -8.77
N HIS A 65 -8.49 -12.27 -9.57
CA HIS A 65 -9.03 -11.26 -10.48
C HIS A 65 -9.35 -9.94 -9.76
N ALA A 66 -10.07 -9.99 -8.65
CA ALA A 66 -10.45 -8.79 -7.89
C ALA A 66 -9.24 -8.01 -7.38
N LEU A 67 -8.22 -8.71 -6.86
CA LEU A 67 -6.99 -8.09 -6.39
C LEU A 67 -6.21 -7.43 -7.54
N VAL A 68 -6.04 -8.14 -8.66
CA VAL A 68 -5.34 -7.61 -9.84
C VAL A 68 -6.05 -6.37 -10.40
N GLN A 69 -7.38 -6.37 -10.47
CA GLN A 69 -8.15 -5.21 -10.93
C GLN A 69 -8.02 -4.02 -9.98
N ALA A 70 -8.11 -4.23 -8.68
CA ALA A 70 -7.94 -3.17 -7.67
C ALA A 70 -6.50 -2.62 -7.67
N ALA A 71 -5.50 -3.47 -7.89
CA ALA A 71 -4.09 -3.09 -7.90
C ALA A 71 -3.66 -2.30 -9.15
N ARG A 72 -4.31 -2.53 -10.29
CA ARG A 72 -3.87 -1.99 -11.60
C ARG A 72 -3.61 -0.48 -11.60
N PRO A 73 -4.51 0.41 -11.14
CA PRO A 73 -4.25 1.86 -11.15
C PRO A 73 -3.05 2.25 -10.29
N VAL A 74 -2.86 1.56 -9.16
CA VAL A 74 -1.76 1.80 -8.23
C VAL A 74 -0.44 1.33 -8.85
N LEU A 75 -0.43 0.15 -9.47
CA LEU A 75 0.74 -0.40 -10.16
C LEU A 75 1.16 0.47 -11.35
N ASP A 76 0.22 1.00 -12.13
CA ASP A 76 0.49 1.95 -13.21
C ASP A 76 1.16 3.23 -12.70
N GLN A 77 0.75 3.73 -11.55
CA GLN A 77 1.37 4.90 -10.93
C GLN A 77 2.75 4.56 -10.36
N LEU A 78 2.88 3.44 -9.66
CA LEU A 78 4.11 2.97 -9.06
C LEU A 78 5.20 2.73 -10.12
N THR A 79 4.86 2.02 -11.20
CA THR A 79 5.82 1.71 -12.28
C THR A 79 6.30 2.95 -13.02
N ARG A 80 5.44 3.98 -13.17
CA ARG A 80 5.87 5.30 -13.67
C ARG A 80 6.85 5.98 -12.72
N ALA A 81 6.63 5.90 -11.41
CA ALA A 81 7.51 6.51 -10.42
C ALA A 81 8.91 5.86 -10.38
N ILE A 82 9.00 4.56 -10.67
CA ILE A 82 10.27 3.81 -10.65
C ILE A 82 10.86 3.57 -12.05
N ALA A 83 10.30 4.12 -13.12
CA ALA A 83 10.67 3.82 -14.52
C ALA A 83 12.17 3.96 -14.84
N GLY A 84 12.89 4.88 -14.17
CA GLY A 84 14.33 5.08 -14.35
C GLY A 84 15.23 4.24 -13.43
N MET A 85 14.66 3.36 -12.57
CA MET A 85 15.42 2.71 -11.51
C MET A 85 15.80 1.25 -11.81
N ARG A 86 15.37 0.68 -12.95
CA ARG A 86 15.56 -0.72 -13.32
C ARG A 86 14.93 -1.71 -12.33
N TYR A 87 13.82 -1.30 -11.71
CA TYR A 87 12.95 -2.16 -10.91
C TYR A 87 11.64 -2.37 -11.65
N PHE A 88 11.03 -3.52 -11.41
CA PHE A 88 9.67 -3.85 -11.85
C PHE A 88 8.85 -4.32 -10.66
N ALA A 89 7.53 -4.23 -10.78
CA ALA A 89 6.59 -4.61 -9.73
C ALA A 89 6.03 -6.00 -9.99
N MET A 90 5.93 -6.80 -8.93
CA MET A 90 5.26 -8.09 -8.93
C MET A 90 4.18 -8.12 -7.87
N LEU A 91 3.03 -8.67 -8.20
CA LEU A 91 1.95 -8.96 -7.27
C LEU A 91 1.89 -10.48 -7.06
N THR A 92 1.77 -10.94 -5.82
CA THR A 92 1.64 -12.36 -5.50
C THR A 92 0.37 -12.64 -4.71
N ASN A 93 -0.07 -13.89 -4.70
CA ASN A 93 -1.06 -14.36 -3.75
C ASN A 93 -0.44 -14.66 -2.37
N ALA A 94 -1.25 -15.10 -1.40
CA ALA A 94 -0.81 -15.44 -0.05
C ALA A 94 0.18 -16.63 0.03
N ARG A 95 0.32 -17.41 -1.04
CA ARG A 95 1.28 -18.52 -1.13
C ARG A 95 2.62 -18.09 -1.73
N GLY A 96 2.78 -16.83 -2.17
CA GLY A 96 3.99 -16.33 -2.82
C GLY A 96 4.05 -16.64 -4.33
N VAL A 97 2.95 -17.09 -4.93
CA VAL A 97 2.86 -17.31 -6.38
C VAL A 97 2.55 -16.00 -7.09
N VAL A 98 3.34 -15.65 -8.10
CA VAL A 98 3.18 -14.42 -8.88
C VAL A 98 1.87 -14.45 -9.67
N ILE A 99 1.04 -13.41 -9.50
CA ILE A 99 -0.27 -13.24 -10.16
C ILE A 99 -0.30 -12.12 -11.20
N ASP A 100 0.57 -11.11 -11.05
CA ASP A 100 0.73 -10.03 -12.03
C ASP A 100 2.15 -9.46 -12.00
N VAL A 101 2.61 -8.95 -13.14
CA VAL A 101 3.93 -8.33 -13.31
C VAL A 101 3.78 -7.06 -14.12
N GLN A 102 4.27 -5.93 -13.61
CA GLN A 102 4.14 -4.62 -14.22
C GLN A 102 5.47 -3.86 -14.24
N GLY A 103 5.67 -3.03 -15.26
CA GLY A 103 6.87 -2.21 -15.42
C GLY A 103 7.89 -2.79 -16.40
N ALA A 104 9.11 -2.25 -16.37
CA ALA A 104 10.16 -2.57 -17.33
C ALA A 104 10.96 -3.81 -16.87
N VAL A 105 10.43 -5.00 -17.14
CA VAL A 105 11.23 -6.24 -17.02
C VAL A 105 12.29 -6.24 -18.13
N ASP A 106 13.56 -6.32 -17.75
CA ASP A 106 14.66 -6.37 -18.71
C ASP A 106 14.61 -7.66 -19.52
N ARG A 107 14.27 -7.53 -20.81
CA ARG A 107 14.16 -8.67 -21.73
C ARG A 107 15.52 -9.26 -22.16
N HIS A 108 16.61 -8.57 -21.88
CA HIS A 108 17.96 -9.03 -22.18
C HIS A 108 18.62 -9.71 -20.99
N ASP A 109 18.07 -9.58 -19.77
CA ASP A 109 18.56 -10.28 -18.60
C ASP A 109 17.69 -11.54 -18.33
N PRO A 110 18.24 -12.76 -18.53
CA PRO A 110 17.51 -14.00 -18.28
C PRO A 110 16.98 -14.13 -16.84
N ARG A 111 17.67 -13.53 -15.86
CA ARG A 111 17.29 -13.56 -14.45
C ARG A 111 16.00 -12.76 -14.21
N SER A 112 15.89 -11.58 -14.83
CA SER A 112 14.66 -10.77 -14.80
C SER A 112 13.49 -11.51 -15.44
N GLN A 113 13.72 -12.18 -16.57
CA GLN A 113 12.69 -12.96 -17.26
C GLN A 113 12.24 -14.19 -16.47
N LEU A 114 13.17 -14.86 -15.77
CA LEU A 114 12.86 -16.07 -15.01
C LEU A 114 11.98 -15.75 -13.79
N ILE A 115 12.30 -14.72 -13.02
CA ILE A 115 11.55 -14.36 -11.81
C ILE A 115 10.27 -13.59 -12.13
N GLY A 116 10.27 -12.75 -13.19
CA GLY A 116 9.15 -11.88 -13.59
C GLY A 116 8.10 -12.60 -14.44
N ARG A 117 7.66 -13.80 -14.09
CA ARG A 117 6.63 -14.56 -14.82
C ARG A 117 5.45 -14.89 -13.92
N VAL A 118 4.25 -14.67 -14.41
CA VAL A 118 3.02 -15.12 -13.75
C VAL A 118 3.03 -16.63 -13.56
N GLY A 119 2.63 -17.08 -12.38
CA GLY A 119 2.61 -18.49 -12.01
C GLY A 119 3.89 -19.00 -11.37
N VAL A 120 4.97 -18.23 -11.28
CA VAL A 120 6.18 -18.64 -10.58
C VAL A 120 5.95 -18.64 -9.08
N ASP A 121 6.35 -19.72 -8.41
CA ASP A 121 6.35 -19.84 -6.95
C ASP A 121 7.64 -19.22 -6.38
N LEU A 122 7.49 -18.12 -5.65
CA LEU A 122 8.56 -17.39 -4.99
C LEU A 122 8.45 -17.47 -3.46
N SER A 123 7.77 -18.50 -2.95
CA SER A 123 7.71 -18.78 -1.52
C SER A 123 9.09 -19.09 -0.94
N GLU A 124 9.25 -18.87 0.36
CA GLU A 124 10.51 -19.16 1.07
C GLU A 124 10.91 -20.63 0.97
N ALA A 125 9.93 -21.54 0.90
CA ALA A 125 10.17 -22.97 0.73
C ALA A 125 10.69 -23.34 -0.66
N ALA A 126 10.30 -22.61 -1.71
CA ALA A 126 10.70 -22.88 -3.07
C ALA A 126 12.07 -22.29 -3.44
N VAL A 127 12.32 -21.05 -3.03
CA VAL A 127 13.47 -20.26 -3.52
C VAL A 127 14.35 -19.68 -2.41
N GLY A 128 14.10 -20.05 -1.17
CA GLY A 128 14.80 -19.52 -0.01
C GLY A 128 14.35 -18.10 0.36
N THR A 129 15.14 -17.41 1.18
CA THR A 129 14.83 -16.05 1.62
C THR A 129 14.72 -15.09 0.45
N THR A 130 13.53 -14.53 0.25
CA THR A 130 13.22 -13.43 -0.66
C THR A 130 12.38 -12.39 0.07
N ALA A 131 12.22 -11.18 -0.49
CA ALA A 131 11.31 -10.20 0.08
C ALA A 131 9.86 -10.71 0.07
N ILE A 132 9.49 -11.55 -0.90
CA ILE A 132 8.17 -12.16 -1.01
C ILE A 132 7.90 -13.10 0.16
N GLY A 133 8.71 -14.13 0.34
CA GLY A 133 8.55 -15.08 1.44
C GLY A 133 8.64 -14.41 2.81
N ALA A 134 9.57 -13.45 2.96
CA ALA A 134 9.76 -12.71 4.21
C ALA A 134 8.55 -11.83 4.55
N ALA A 135 8.03 -11.02 3.60
CA ALA A 135 6.87 -10.15 3.85
C ALA A 135 5.61 -10.93 4.18
N LEU A 136 5.40 -12.09 3.52
CA LEU A 136 4.27 -12.98 3.81
C LEU A 136 4.37 -13.65 5.20
N THR A 137 5.59 -13.92 5.67
CA THR A 137 5.81 -14.57 6.97
C THR A 137 5.82 -13.58 8.12
N GLU A 138 6.53 -12.46 7.96
CA GLU A 138 6.70 -11.44 9.00
C GLU A 138 5.50 -10.47 9.05
N LEU A 139 4.65 -10.45 8.02
CA LEU A 139 3.49 -9.56 7.87
C LEU A 139 3.83 -8.07 7.99
N THR A 140 5.05 -7.70 7.59
CA THR A 140 5.57 -6.33 7.63
C THR A 140 6.32 -6.00 6.34
N PRO A 141 6.43 -4.72 5.97
CA PRO A 141 7.27 -4.32 4.84
C PRO A 141 8.74 -4.65 5.09
N VAL A 142 9.39 -5.23 4.11
CA VAL A 142 10.78 -5.67 4.15
C VAL A 142 11.57 -5.07 2.99
N TRP A 143 12.89 -5.02 3.15
CA TRP A 143 13.82 -4.70 2.09
C TRP A 143 15.04 -5.63 2.18
N LEU A 144 15.45 -6.18 1.04
CA LEU A 144 16.47 -7.22 0.93
C LEU A 144 17.40 -6.90 -0.23
N HIS A 145 18.70 -6.97 0.00
CA HIS A 145 19.69 -6.62 -1.01
C HIS A 145 20.78 -7.68 -1.16
N ARG A 146 20.90 -8.23 -2.36
CA ARG A 146 22.00 -9.13 -2.77
C ARG A 146 22.21 -10.29 -1.81
N GLY A 147 23.38 -10.35 -1.15
CA GLY A 147 23.78 -11.45 -0.28
C GLY A 147 22.94 -11.66 0.98
N GLU A 148 21.91 -10.82 1.23
CA GLU A 148 20.91 -11.04 2.27
C GLU A 148 19.89 -12.12 1.88
N HIS A 149 19.76 -12.42 0.57
CA HIS A 149 19.06 -13.62 0.12
C HIS A 149 19.78 -14.86 0.63
N PHE A 150 19.02 -15.90 1.01
CA PHE A 150 19.61 -17.13 1.54
C PHE A 150 20.45 -17.87 0.49
N CYS A 151 19.88 -18.08 -0.70
CA CYS A 151 20.56 -18.78 -1.78
C CYS A 151 21.49 -17.84 -2.55
N ASP A 152 22.70 -18.31 -2.87
CA ASP A 152 23.71 -17.53 -3.59
C ASP A 152 23.24 -17.15 -5.01
N ASP A 153 22.48 -18.02 -5.67
CA ASP A 153 21.86 -17.75 -6.98
C ASP A 153 20.96 -16.50 -6.96
N ASN A 154 20.37 -16.17 -5.79
CA ASN A 154 19.53 -15.00 -5.63
C ASN A 154 20.31 -13.72 -5.29
N SER A 155 21.63 -13.78 -5.20
CA SER A 155 22.48 -12.64 -4.80
C SER A 155 22.54 -11.50 -5.81
N ALA A 156 21.99 -11.67 -7.02
CA ALA A 156 21.85 -10.61 -8.00
C ALA A 156 20.64 -9.71 -7.76
N TYR A 157 19.65 -10.19 -6.98
CA TYR A 157 18.39 -9.46 -6.77
C TYR A 157 18.47 -8.45 -5.63
N SER A 158 17.68 -7.40 -5.75
CA SER A 158 17.38 -6.43 -4.71
C SER A 158 15.88 -6.19 -4.72
N CYS A 159 15.24 -6.44 -3.58
CA CYS A 159 13.80 -6.52 -3.49
C CYS A 159 13.27 -5.66 -2.33
N ALA A 160 12.12 -5.04 -2.53
CA ALA A 160 11.34 -4.41 -1.49
C ALA A 160 9.92 -4.96 -1.53
N GLY A 161 9.43 -5.53 -0.44
CA GLY A 161 8.14 -6.17 -0.38
C GLY A 161 7.26 -5.66 0.74
N ALA A 162 5.95 -5.63 0.52
CA ALA A 162 4.96 -5.32 1.53
C ALA A 162 3.76 -6.26 1.44
N PRO A 163 3.27 -6.80 2.57
CA PRO A 163 2.08 -7.64 2.58
C PRO A 163 0.84 -6.83 2.19
N LEU A 164 -0.15 -7.52 1.65
CA LEU A 164 -1.47 -7.01 1.31
C LEU A 164 -2.51 -7.74 2.15
N PHE A 165 -3.38 -6.98 2.78
CA PHE A 165 -4.45 -7.53 3.61
C PHE A 165 -5.82 -7.32 2.97
N ASP A 166 -6.66 -8.34 3.08
CA ASP A 166 -8.07 -8.22 2.69
C ASP A 166 -8.84 -7.33 3.69
N PRO A 167 -10.07 -6.89 3.36
CA PRO A 167 -10.89 -6.10 4.27
C PRO A 167 -11.19 -6.75 5.62
N GLU A 168 -11.04 -8.06 5.72
CA GLU A 168 -11.18 -8.84 6.96
C GLU A 168 -9.86 -8.94 7.76
N GLY A 169 -8.74 -8.40 7.24
CA GLY A 169 -7.45 -8.37 7.90
C GLY A 169 -6.58 -9.62 7.70
N ARG A 170 -6.93 -10.52 6.78
CA ARG A 170 -6.12 -11.69 6.43
C ARG A 170 -5.13 -11.32 5.35
N CYS A 171 -3.90 -11.80 5.45
CA CYS A 171 -2.92 -11.63 4.38
C CYS A 171 -3.37 -12.39 3.13
N MET A 172 -3.60 -11.66 2.04
CA MET A 172 -4.08 -12.22 0.78
C MET A 172 -2.99 -12.28 -0.31
N GLY A 173 -1.84 -11.68 -0.06
CA GLY A 173 -0.73 -11.61 -0.99
C GLY A 173 0.27 -10.55 -0.58
N MET A 174 1.10 -10.16 -1.54
CA MET A 174 2.04 -9.08 -1.32
C MET A 174 2.39 -8.35 -2.62
N LEU A 175 2.85 -7.11 -2.46
CA LEU A 175 3.45 -6.30 -3.53
C LEU A 175 4.97 -6.31 -3.38
N ASP A 176 5.68 -6.61 -4.44
CA ASP A 176 7.14 -6.62 -4.51
C ASP A 176 7.67 -5.67 -5.60
N LEU A 177 8.81 -5.07 -5.33
CA LEU A 177 9.65 -4.36 -6.28
C LEU A 177 10.97 -5.09 -6.40
N THR A 178 11.24 -5.70 -7.54
CA THR A 178 12.47 -6.45 -7.82
C THR A 178 13.34 -5.74 -8.85
N GLY A 179 14.63 -5.66 -8.57
CA GLY A 179 15.67 -5.21 -9.51
C GLY A 179 16.84 -6.20 -9.55
N VAL A 180 17.48 -6.33 -10.73
CA VAL A 180 18.65 -7.21 -10.94
C VAL A 180 19.90 -6.36 -11.14
N ASP A 181 20.94 -6.66 -10.38
CA ASP A 181 22.22 -5.91 -10.37
C ASP A 181 22.05 -4.39 -10.26
N VAL A 182 21.13 -3.97 -9.42
CA VAL A 182 20.80 -2.56 -9.18
C VAL A 182 21.51 -2.02 -7.92
N PRO A 183 21.66 -0.69 -7.80
CA PRO A 183 22.14 -0.05 -6.58
C PRO A 183 21.21 -0.31 -5.39
N GLU A 184 21.77 -0.21 -4.20
CA GLU A 184 21.07 -0.27 -2.93
C GLU A 184 20.07 0.89 -2.79
N ARG A 185 18.77 0.58 -2.51
CA ARG A 185 17.68 1.54 -2.42
C ARG A 185 16.69 1.19 -1.31
N PRO A 186 17.09 1.31 -0.04
CA PRO A 186 16.24 0.96 1.10
C PRO A 186 14.95 1.80 1.19
N GLU A 187 14.95 2.99 0.58
CA GLU A 187 13.76 3.86 0.50
C GLU A 187 12.58 3.22 -0.23
N LEU A 188 12.82 2.23 -1.10
CA LEU A 188 11.76 1.49 -1.79
C LEU A 188 10.85 0.71 -0.83
N ARG A 189 11.34 0.36 0.38
CA ARG A 189 10.51 -0.23 1.43
C ARG A 189 9.31 0.66 1.80
N HIS A 190 9.52 1.97 1.88
CA HIS A 190 8.44 2.91 2.16
C HIS A 190 7.49 3.09 0.98
N LEU A 191 8.04 3.13 -0.23
CA LEU A 191 7.26 3.26 -1.45
C LEU A 191 6.34 2.05 -1.66
N VAL A 192 6.87 0.83 -1.53
CA VAL A 192 6.07 -0.39 -1.67
C VAL A 192 5.02 -0.52 -0.57
N ALA A 193 5.33 -0.15 0.67
CA ALA A 193 4.38 -0.16 1.78
C ALA A 193 3.22 0.82 1.57
N ARG A 194 3.50 2.02 1.06
CA ARG A 194 2.47 3.00 0.70
C ARG A 194 1.60 2.49 -0.46
N SER A 195 2.21 1.93 -1.49
CA SER A 195 1.48 1.38 -2.63
C SER A 195 0.63 0.17 -2.23
N ALA A 196 1.11 -0.70 -1.34
CA ALA A 196 0.33 -1.81 -0.80
C ALA A 196 -0.94 -1.31 -0.08
N ARG A 197 -0.82 -0.29 0.78
CA ARG A 197 -1.99 0.32 1.43
C ARG A 197 -2.98 0.91 0.43
N ALA A 198 -2.49 1.58 -0.62
CA ALA A 198 -3.37 2.11 -1.67
C ALA A 198 -4.12 1.00 -2.43
N ILE A 199 -3.51 -0.18 -2.62
CA ILE A 199 -4.18 -1.37 -3.19
C ILE A 199 -5.25 -1.90 -2.23
N GLU A 200 -4.95 -2.00 -0.93
CA GLU A 200 -5.93 -2.40 0.09
C GLU A 200 -7.13 -1.45 0.11
N ASP A 201 -6.90 -0.15 0.07
CA ASP A 201 -7.95 0.87 0.03
C ASP A 201 -8.81 0.72 -1.23
N ALA A 202 -8.18 0.52 -2.39
CA ALA A 202 -8.89 0.31 -3.65
C ALA A 202 -9.76 -0.95 -3.62
N LEU A 203 -9.22 -2.04 -3.05
CA LEU A 203 -9.95 -3.30 -2.89
C LEU A 203 -11.12 -3.16 -1.93
N LEU A 204 -10.92 -2.53 -0.77
CA LEU A 204 -11.97 -2.27 0.21
C LEU A 204 -13.12 -1.45 -0.41
N LEU A 205 -12.78 -0.36 -1.10
CA LEU A 205 -13.76 0.54 -1.72
C LEU A 205 -14.45 -0.05 -2.96
N SER A 206 -13.89 -1.10 -3.57
CA SER A 206 -14.51 -1.80 -4.69
C SER A 206 -15.65 -2.74 -4.26
N ARG A 207 -15.71 -3.13 -2.98
CA ARG A 207 -16.76 -4.00 -2.45
C ARG A 207 -18.04 -3.22 -2.18
N PRO A 208 -19.22 -3.84 -2.30
CA PRO A 208 -20.49 -3.21 -1.94
C PRO A 208 -20.49 -2.77 -0.47
N HIS A 209 -20.92 -1.54 -0.22
CA HIS A 209 -21.10 -0.97 1.12
C HIS A 209 -22.07 0.21 1.03
N ASP A 210 -22.72 0.55 2.12
CA ASP A 210 -23.67 1.67 2.18
C ASP A 210 -23.00 2.94 2.69
N TRP A 211 -22.05 2.78 3.63
CA TRP A 211 -21.36 3.88 4.27
C TRP A 211 -19.85 3.66 4.31
N LEU A 212 -19.11 4.76 4.11
CA LEU A 212 -17.67 4.84 4.33
C LEU A 212 -17.39 5.76 5.51
N MET A 213 -16.69 5.25 6.51
CA MET A 213 -16.13 6.04 7.61
C MET A 213 -14.62 6.17 7.43
N ARG A 214 -14.13 7.42 7.38
CA ARG A 214 -12.71 7.75 7.41
C ARG A 214 -12.32 8.16 8.81
N LEU A 215 -11.21 7.65 9.31
CA LEU A 215 -10.73 7.85 10.68
C LEU A 215 -9.31 8.39 10.68
N ASN A 216 -9.04 9.32 11.60
CA ASN A 216 -7.67 9.75 11.87
C ASN A 216 -7.57 10.26 13.33
N TRP A 217 -6.35 10.50 13.78
CA TRP A 217 -6.13 11.17 15.06
C TRP A 217 -6.64 12.62 15.03
N PRO A 218 -7.04 13.21 16.19
CA PRO A 218 -7.42 14.61 16.26
C PRO A 218 -6.31 15.53 15.74
N GLY A 219 -6.67 16.42 14.82
CA GLY A 219 -5.73 17.32 14.14
C GLY A 219 -5.15 16.76 12.84
N GLY A 220 -5.34 15.47 12.54
CA GLY A 220 -5.02 14.89 11.23
C GLY A 220 -6.05 15.30 10.16
N ALA A 221 -5.59 15.58 8.94
CA ALA A 221 -6.49 15.82 7.82
C ALA A 221 -7.20 14.53 7.42
N LEU A 222 -8.52 14.59 7.18
CA LEU A 222 -9.30 13.48 6.62
C LEU A 222 -9.49 13.66 5.11
N GLY A 223 -9.54 12.56 4.38
CA GLY A 223 -9.62 12.52 2.90
C GLY A 223 -8.30 12.16 2.23
N GLY A 224 -7.25 11.84 3.00
CA GLY A 224 -5.92 11.48 2.53
C GLY A 224 -5.64 9.97 2.56
N GLU A 225 -4.43 9.61 2.12
CA GLU A 225 -3.92 8.21 2.08
C GLU A 225 -3.57 7.65 3.48
N SER A 226 -3.53 8.50 4.51
CA SER A 226 -3.25 8.12 5.90
C SER A 226 -4.51 7.78 6.70
N ASP A 227 -5.68 7.83 6.08
CA ASP A 227 -6.93 7.57 6.79
C ASP A 227 -7.12 6.09 7.08
N GLY A 228 -7.62 5.79 8.29
CA GLY A 228 -8.27 4.52 8.56
C GLY A 228 -9.62 4.48 7.84
N LEU A 229 -9.84 3.45 7.03
CA LEU A 229 -11.10 3.26 6.32
C LEU A 229 -11.90 2.11 6.93
N VAL A 230 -13.18 2.37 7.20
CA VAL A 230 -14.16 1.39 7.66
C VAL A 230 -15.36 1.46 6.74
N THR A 231 -15.73 0.35 6.11
CA THR A 231 -16.97 0.24 5.32
C THR A 231 -18.05 -0.41 6.17
N LEU A 232 -19.28 0.12 6.08
CA LEU A 232 -20.42 -0.34 6.88
C LEU A 232 -21.63 -0.54 5.97
N ASP A 233 -22.56 -1.37 6.43
CA ASP A 233 -23.92 -1.43 5.88
C ASP A 233 -24.82 -0.37 6.51
N ASP A 234 -26.09 -0.34 6.11
CA ASP A 234 -27.07 0.66 6.60
C ASP A 234 -27.44 0.47 8.09
N ASP A 235 -27.26 -0.72 8.60
CA ASP A 235 -27.48 -1.07 10.02
C ASP A 235 -26.25 -0.78 10.91
N GLY A 236 -25.10 -0.40 10.33
CA GLY A 236 -23.86 -0.09 11.04
C GLY A 236 -22.99 -1.30 11.34
N GLN A 237 -23.21 -2.44 10.64
CA GLN A 237 -22.31 -3.58 10.69
C GLN A 237 -21.03 -3.26 9.90
N VAL A 238 -19.89 -3.60 10.45
CA VAL A 238 -18.59 -3.40 9.79
C VAL A 238 -18.39 -4.48 8.73
N LEU A 239 -18.37 -4.06 7.48
CA LEU A 239 -18.16 -4.93 6.32
C LEU A 239 -16.68 -5.14 6.01
N GLY A 240 -15.83 -4.16 6.36
CA GLY A 240 -14.41 -4.26 6.13
C GLY A 240 -13.63 -3.06 6.66
N THR A 241 -12.31 -3.25 6.78
CA THR A 241 -11.38 -2.23 7.28
C THR A 241 -10.06 -2.29 6.51
N ASN A 242 -9.40 -1.13 6.33
CA ASN A 242 -8.01 -1.13 5.86
C ASN A 242 -7.02 -1.32 7.02
N THR A 243 -5.75 -1.52 6.70
CA THR A 243 -4.67 -1.70 7.68
C THR A 243 -4.57 -0.51 8.64
N THR A 244 -4.76 0.72 8.16
CA THR A 244 -4.70 1.92 9.02
C THR A 244 -5.84 1.94 10.04
N ALA A 245 -7.06 1.58 9.65
CA ALA A 245 -8.18 1.47 10.59
C ALA A 245 -7.90 0.41 11.66
N ARG A 246 -7.34 -0.75 11.29
CA ARG A 246 -6.95 -1.81 12.23
C ARG A 246 -5.87 -1.36 13.22
N GLN A 247 -5.00 -0.45 12.84
CA GLN A 247 -3.98 0.13 13.73
C GLN A 247 -4.56 1.20 14.68
N LEU A 248 -5.58 1.94 14.23
CA LEU A 248 -6.23 2.98 15.04
C LEU A 248 -7.26 2.43 16.02
N LEU A 249 -7.91 1.33 15.66
CA LEU A 249 -9.03 0.76 16.40
C LEU A 249 -8.59 -0.48 17.19
N PRO A 250 -9.00 -0.62 18.45
CA PRO A 250 -8.86 -1.86 19.21
C PRO A 250 -9.88 -2.89 18.71
N LEU A 251 -9.73 -3.32 17.46
CA LEU A 251 -10.63 -4.31 16.88
C LEU A 251 -10.44 -5.64 17.61
N PRO A 252 -11.50 -6.25 18.14
CA PRO A 252 -11.40 -7.58 18.71
C PRO A 252 -10.93 -8.53 17.62
N LEU A 253 -9.90 -9.33 17.93
CA LEU A 253 -9.52 -10.48 17.11
C LEU A 253 -10.77 -11.37 17.03
N ARG A 254 -11.51 -11.25 15.92
CA ARG A 254 -12.72 -11.99 15.54
C ARG A 254 -13.44 -12.67 16.72
N SER A 255 -14.59 -12.18 17.09
CA SER A 255 -15.56 -13.02 17.80
C SER A 255 -15.87 -14.22 16.89
N PRO A 256 -15.73 -15.45 17.34
CA PRO A 256 -16.12 -16.62 16.55
C PRO A 256 -17.61 -16.51 16.20
N GLY A 257 -17.93 -16.17 14.95
CA GLY A 257 -19.29 -16.15 14.41
C GLY A 257 -20.10 -14.88 14.54
N GLY A 258 -19.56 -13.76 15.06
CA GLY A 258 -20.26 -12.48 15.17
C GLY A 258 -19.81 -11.43 14.15
N ALA A 259 -20.76 -10.85 13.41
CA ALA A 259 -20.52 -9.62 12.65
C ALA A 259 -20.19 -8.50 13.65
N LEU A 260 -19.14 -7.70 13.36
CA LEU A 260 -18.72 -6.60 14.23
C LEU A 260 -19.62 -5.39 13.95
N HIS A 261 -20.29 -4.88 14.97
CA HIS A 261 -21.09 -3.66 14.83
C HIS A 261 -20.29 -2.41 15.24
N SER A 262 -20.57 -1.28 14.61
CA SER A 262 -19.90 0.01 14.92
C SER A 262 -19.99 0.39 16.41
N ALA A 263 -21.09 0.07 17.10
CA ALA A 263 -21.28 0.30 18.53
C ALA A 263 -20.36 -0.55 19.43
N ASP A 264 -19.80 -1.65 18.91
CA ASP A 264 -18.82 -2.46 19.64
C ASP A 264 -17.44 -1.80 19.65
N VAL A 265 -17.19 -0.94 18.68
CA VAL A 265 -15.91 -0.23 18.48
C VAL A 265 -15.98 1.19 19.06
N PHE A 266 -17.05 1.90 18.74
CA PHE A 266 -17.23 3.31 19.08
C PHE A 266 -18.20 3.43 20.28
N ALA A 267 -17.83 4.22 21.27
CA ALA A 267 -18.71 4.54 22.39
C ALA A 267 -19.78 5.58 21.98
N MET A 268 -20.44 5.30 20.85
CA MET A 268 -21.46 6.16 20.23
C MET A 268 -22.41 5.28 19.40
N PRO A 269 -23.73 5.45 19.52
CA PRO A 269 -24.72 4.73 18.70
C PRO A 269 -24.54 5.03 17.20
N TRP A 270 -24.71 4.02 16.35
CA TRP A 270 -24.65 4.16 14.91
C TRP A 270 -25.59 5.22 14.36
N ALA A 271 -26.80 5.29 14.87
CA ALA A 271 -27.79 6.30 14.45
C ALA A 271 -27.25 7.74 14.60
N MET A 272 -26.51 8.04 15.67
CA MET A 272 -25.90 9.36 15.86
C MET A 272 -24.82 9.67 14.82
N LEU A 273 -23.99 8.68 14.46
CA LEU A 273 -22.97 8.82 13.42
C LEU A 273 -23.60 9.05 12.06
N ARG A 274 -24.63 8.29 11.72
CA ARG A 274 -25.39 8.41 10.47
C ARG A 274 -26.13 9.73 10.36
N ASP A 275 -26.85 10.15 11.40
CA ASP A 275 -27.61 11.40 11.42
C ASP A 275 -26.67 12.61 11.29
N ALA A 276 -25.53 12.62 11.97
CA ALA A 276 -24.52 13.64 11.81
C ALA A 276 -23.96 13.71 10.38
N ALA A 277 -23.74 12.57 9.73
CA ALA A 277 -23.33 12.51 8.32
C ALA A 277 -24.39 13.06 7.36
N CYS A 278 -25.68 12.82 7.64
CA CYS A 278 -26.79 13.35 6.86
C CYS A 278 -26.95 14.86 7.02
N GLN A 279 -26.75 15.39 8.23
CA GLN A 279 -26.93 16.80 8.54
C GLN A 279 -25.72 17.65 8.12
N GLN A 280 -24.51 17.15 8.33
CA GLN A 280 -23.25 17.86 8.08
C GLN A 280 -22.41 17.16 6.99
N ARG A 281 -22.87 17.17 5.76
CA ARG A 281 -22.38 16.37 4.61
C ARG A 281 -20.85 16.30 4.37
N SER A 282 -20.01 16.98 5.14
CA SER A 282 -18.54 16.99 4.95
C SER A 282 -17.73 17.42 6.17
N ALA A 283 -18.31 17.51 7.36
CA ALA A 283 -17.59 17.91 8.55
C ALA A 283 -17.05 16.70 9.33
N ALA A 284 -15.77 16.75 9.67
CA ALA A 284 -15.18 15.80 10.59
C ALA A 284 -15.77 15.97 12.00
N MET A 285 -16.07 14.88 12.67
CA MET A 285 -16.62 14.86 14.02
C MET A 285 -15.75 14.04 14.97
N PRO A 286 -15.64 14.39 16.25
CA PRO A 286 -14.95 13.57 17.23
C PRO A 286 -15.80 12.33 17.56
N VAL A 287 -15.18 11.15 17.50
CA VAL A 287 -15.81 9.88 17.84
C VAL A 287 -15.05 9.24 18.99
N PRO A 288 -15.71 8.98 20.14
CA PRO A 288 -15.07 8.32 21.27
C PRO A 288 -14.97 6.82 21.06
N LEU A 289 -13.88 6.24 21.54
CA LEU A 289 -13.68 4.80 21.66
C LEU A 289 -13.98 4.35 23.09
N TRP A 290 -14.32 3.06 23.25
CA TRP A 290 -14.52 2.48 24.60
C TRP A 290 -13.27 2.53 25.49
N SER A 291 -12.09 2.70 24.91
CA SER A 291 -10.84 2.94 25.64
C SER A 291 -10.72 4.34 26.26
N GLY A 292 -11.67 5.24 25.98
CA GLY A 292 -11.60 6.68 26.36
C GLY A 292 -10.82 7.56 25.38
N LEU A 293 -10.12 6.98 24.42
CA LEU A 293 -9.50 7.74 23.33
C LEU A 293 -10.56 8.33 22.40
N ARG A 294 -10.18 9.35 21.66
CA ARG A 294 -11.04 9.98 20.64
C ARG A 294 -10.32 10.02 19.32
N LEU A 295 -11.05 9.69 18.27
CA LEU A 295 -10.63 9.87 16.87
C LEU A 295 -11.46 10.96 16.22
N GLN A 296 -10.99 11.50 15.10
CA GLN A 296 -11.82 12.24 14.15
C GLN A 296 -12.36 11.27 13.12
N ALA A 297 -13.66 11.37 12.83
CA ALA A 297 -14.34 10.59 11.84
C ALA A 297 -15.05 11.48 10.80
N LEU A 298 -15.03 11.03 9.56
CA LEU A 298 -15.84 11.56 8.47
C LEU A 298 -16.66 10.41 7.90
N VAL A 299 -17.97 10.43 8.15
CA VAL A 299 -18.90 9.42 7.66
C VAL A 299 -19.60 9.94 6.39
N GLN A 300 -19.61 9.13 5.35
CA GLN A 300 -20.17 9.50 4.05
C GLN A 300 -20.94 8.33 3.44
N PRO A 301 -22.10 8.55 2.78
CA PRO A 301 -22.76 7.49 2.01
C PRO A 301 -21.90 7.08 0.80
N ALA A 302 -21.91 5.80 0.46
CA ALA A 302 -21.11 5.24 -0.65
C ALA A 302 -21.36 5.94 -1.98
N ALA A 303 -22.61 6.34 -2.27
CA ALA A 303 -22.96 7.09 -3.48
C ALA A 303 -22.20 8.43 -3.61
N ALA A 304 -21.93 9.11 -2.51
CA ALA A 304 -21.15 10.36 -2.50
C ALA A 304 -19.67 10.11 -2.79
N VAL A 305 -19.14 8.96 -2.39
CA VAL A 305 -17.75 8.55 -2.62
C VAL A 305 -17.54 8.12 -4.08
N GLN A 306 -18.46 7.32 -4.63
CA GLN A 306 -18.39 6.87 -6.02
C GLN A 306 -18.54 8.03 -7.03
N GLY A 307 -19.33 9.04 -6.72
CA GLY A 307 -19.43 10.28 -7.49
C GLY A 307 -18.10 11.03 -7.57
N ARG A 308 -17.31 11.05 -6.50
CA ARG A 308 -15.97 11.68 -6.48
C ARG A 308 -14.90 10.85 -7.21
N VAL A 309 -14.93 9.53 -7.11
CA VAL A 309 -14.01 8.63 -7.83
C VAL A 309 -14.28 8.66 -9.34
N ARG A 310 -15.55 8.74 -9.77
CA ARG A 310 -15.89 8.92 -11.19
C ARG A 310 -15.64 10.34 -11.71
N ALA A 311 -15.62 11.36 -10.86
CA ALA A 311 -15.37 12.76 -11.21
C ALA A 311 -13.88 13.14 -11.18
N SER A 312 -12.95 12.19 -11.01
CA SER A 312 -11.52 12.42 -11.16
C SER A 312 -10.96 11.73 -12.42
N PRO A 313 -11.29 12.22 -13.64
CA PRO A 313 -10.26 12.32 -14.64
C PRO A 313 -9.29 13.35 -14.04
N ALA A 314 -8.00 13.09 -14.11
CA ALA A 314 -6.98 14.07 -13.74
C ALA A 314 -7.33 15.40 -14.42
N ALA A 315 -7.98 16.30 -13.71
CA ALA A 315 -8.32 17.61 -14.23
C ALA A 315 -7.01 18.20 -14.69
N PRO A 316 -6.87 18.66 -15.94
CA PRO A 316 -5.62 19.20 -16.42
C PRO A 316 -5.15 20.23 -15.38
N LEU A 317 -3.88 20.21 -15.01
CA LEU A 317 -3.26 21.11 -14.01
C LEU A 317 -3.78 22.56 -14.15
N ARG A 318 -4.08 22.98 -15.39
CA ARG A 318 -4.68 24.28 -15.73
C ARG A 318 -6.09 24.50 -15.14
N GLN A 319 -6.91 23.46 -15.00
CA GLN A 319 -8.25 23.60 -14.44
C GLN A 319 -8.22 23.66 -12.92
N THR A 320 -7.36 22.87 -12.28
CA THR A 320 -7.13 22.89 -10.83
C THR A 320 -6.54 24.24 -10.41
N GLU A 321 -5.55 24.75 -11.15
CA GLU A 321 -4.97 26.08 -10.93
C GLU A 321 -6.01 27.20 -11.06
N THR A 322 -6.85 27.14 -12.08
CA THR A 322 -7.93 28.13 -12.27
C THR A 322 -8.97 28.06 -11.17
N ALA A 323 -9.31 26.86 -10.67
CA ALA A 323 -10.25 26.68 -9.56
C ALA A 323 -9.71 27.26 -8.26
N LEU A 324 -8.43 27.01 -7.93
CA LEU A 324 -7.77 27.57 -6.75
C LEU A 324 -7.69 29.11 -6.81
N ILE A 325 -7.42 29.66 -7.99
CA ILE A 325 -7.40 31.12 -8.16
C ILE A 325 -8.80 31.71 -7.98
N ARG A 326 -9.86 31.08 -8.50
CA ARG A 326 -11.25 31.51 -8.28
C ARG A 326 -11.63 31.49 -6.81
N GLN A 327 -11.28 30.42 -6.13
CA GLN A 327 -11.53 30.27 -4.71
C GLN A 327 -10.87 31.38 -3.90
N ALA A 328 -9.57 31.62 -4.13
CA ALA A 328 -8.84 32.67 -3.43
C ALA A 328 -9.40 34.08 -3.69
N VAL A 329 -9.91 34.36 -4.90
CA VAL A 329 -10.57 35.65 -5.21
C VAL A 329 -11.93 35.75 -4.50
N GLN A 330 -12.69 34.67 -4.37
CA GLN A 330 -13.94 34.64 -3.61
C GLN A 330 -13.66 34.85 -2.12
N ASP A 331 -12.68 34.18 -1.54
CA ASP A 331 -12.28 34.29 -0.14
C ASP A 331 -11.80 35.73 0.19
N ALA A 332 -11.11 36.35 -0.77
CA ALA A 332 -10.72 37.77 -0.70
C ALA A 332 -11.86 38.75 -1.06
N ARG A 333 -13.12 38.29 -1.15
CA ARG A 333 -14.30 39.11 -1.47
C ARG A 333 -14.14 39.92 -2.76
N GLY A 334 -13.50 39.34 -3.78
CA GLY A 334 -13.25 39.99 -5.08
C GLY A 334 -11.96 40.83 -5.13
N ASN A 335 -11.21 40.96 -4.04
CA ASN A 335 -9.95 41.67 -4.02
C ASN A 335 -8.81 40.87 -4.67
N VAL A 336 -8.60 41.10 -5.98
CA VAL A 336 -7.58 40.39 -6.78
C VAL A 336 -6.14 40.65 -6.25
N ALA A 337 -5.87 41.80 -5.66
CA ALA A 337 -4.54 42.11 -5.12
C ALA A 337 -4.24 41.24 -3.89
N GLU A 338 -5.20 41.06 -3.01
CA GLU A 338 -5.11 40.22 -1.83
C GLU A 338 -5.03 38.73 -2.22
N ALA A 339 -5.89 38.26 -3.13
CA ALA A 339 -5.84 36.90 -3.66
C ALA A 339 -4.48 36.57 -4.28
N ALA A 340 -3.90 37.48 -5.07
CA ALA A 340 -2.59 37.33 -5.68
C ALA A 340 -1.48 37.23 -4.61
N ARG A 341 -1.57 38.02 -3.55
CA ARG A 341 -0.63 37.99 -2.41
C ARG A 341 -0.68 36.66 -1.66
N VAL A 342 -1.89 36.17 -1.36
CA VAL A 342 -2.12 34.88 -0.66
C VAL A 342 -1.59 33.71 -1.48
N LEU A 343 -1.78 33.74 -2.81
CA LEU A 343 -1.32 32.67 -3.71
C LEU A 343 0.14 32.80 -4.13
N GLY A 344 0.84 33.87 -3.74
CA GLY A 344 2.24 34.11 -4.15
C GLY A 344 2.43 34.33 -5.67
N ILE A 345 1.39 34.81 -6.40
CA ILE A 345 1.42 35.03 -7.84
C ILE A 345 1.15 36.51 -8.20
N SER A 346 1.45 36.90 -9.44
CA SER A 346 1.18 38.26 -9.89
C SER A 346 -0.31 38.50 -10.18
N ARG A 347 -0.80 39.74 -9.95
CA ARG A 347 -2.16 40.15 -10.34
C ARG A 347 -2.46 39.88 -11.83
N ALA A 348 -1.46 40.10 -12.69
CA ALA A 348 -1.61 39.82 -14.11
C ALA A 348 -1.88 38.30 -14.37
N THR A 349 -1.26 37.42 -13.60
CA THR A 349 -1.51 35.97 -13.67
C THR A 349 -2.93 35.63 -13.27
N VAL A 350 -3.47 36.26 -12.20
CA VAL A 350 -4.86 36.06 -11.77
C VAL A 350 -5.84 36.47 -12.86
N TYR A 351 -5.70 37.67 -13.42
CA TYR A 351 -6.56 38.16 -14.52
C TYR A 351 -6.50 37.26 -15.76
N ARG A 352 -5.30 36.86 -16.19
CA ARG A 352 -5.09 35.98 -17.36
C ARG A 352 -5.80 34.63 -17.17
N LYS A 353 -5.75 34.07 -15.95
CA LYS A 353 -6.32 32.76 -15.66
C LYS A 353 -7.84 32.81 -15.45
N LEU A 354 -8.40 33.93 -15.02
CA LEU A 354 -9.83 34.14 -14.90
C LEU A 354 -10.52 34.55 -16.23
N GLY A 355 -9.74 34.79 -17.30
CA GLY A 355 -10.28 35.21 -18.59
C GLY A 355 -10.81 36.64 -18.62
N GLN A 356 -10.46 37.49 -17.64
CA GLN A 356 -10.82 38.91 -17.63
C GLN A 356 -9.65 39.73 -18.19
N PRO A 357 -9.90 40.72 -19.11
CA PRO A 357 -8.86 41.60 -19.56
C PRO A 357 -8.34 42.43 -18.36
N ALA A 358 -7.03 42.56 -18.24
CA ALA A 358 -6.40 43.41 -17.24
C ALA A 358 -6.92 44.83 -17.44
N GLY A 359 -7.79 45.32 -16.55
CA GLY A 359 -8.26 46.70 -16.63
C GLY A 359 -7.08 47.65 -16.52
N LYS A 360 -7.00 48.58 -17.46
CA LYS A 360 -6.12 49.75 -17.36
C LYS A 360 -6.59 50.60 -16.17
N PHE A 361 -5.78 50.72 -15.16
CA PHE A 361 -5.73 51.85 -14.23
C PHE A 361 -4.28 52.26 -14.07
#